data_5facc42aa9f25f6a0df20b140b9a4a76
#
_entry.id   5facc42aa9f25f6a0df20b140b9a4a76
#
_cell.length_a   1.000
_cell.length_b   1.000
_cell.length_c   1.000
_cell.angle_alpha   90.00
_cell.angle_beta   90.00
_cell.angle_gamma   90.00
#
_symmetry.space_group_name_H-M   'P 1'
#
loop_
_entity.id
_entity.type
_entity.pdbx_description
1 polymer ?
#
loop_
_entity_poly.entity_id
_entity_poly.type
_entity_poly.pdbx_seq_one_letter_code
_entity_poly.pdbx_strand_id
1 'polypeptide(L)' 'MEVSYKKLWKILIDKDMKKKDLQAAAGISWASVTKLSKGETVSMEVLMKICKTLGCDIGDIMELIPEEEALEA' A
#
# COMPACT_ATOMS: atom_id res chain seq x y z
N MET A 1 -8.12 -15.13 -1.17
CA MET A 1 -7.72 -13.85 -1.77
C MET A 1 -6.49 -13.29 -1.11
N GLU A 2 -5.64 -12.67 -1.88
CA GLU A 2 -4.47 -12.00 -1.36
C GLU A 2 -4.57 -10.51 -1.65
N VAL A 3 -3.85 -9.71 -0.87
CA VAL A 3 -3.78 -8.26 -1.07
C VAL A 3 -2.48 -7.92 -1.77
N SER A 4 -2.55 -7.09 -2.79
CA SER A 4 -1.36 -6.58 -3.49
C SER A 4 -1.29 -5.07 -3.35
N TYR A 5 -0.10 -4.56 -3.02
CA TYR A 5 0.16 -3.12 -2.92
C TYR A 5 1.12 -2.65 -4.01
N LYS A 6 1.24 -3.41 -5.09
CA LYS A 6 2.13 -3.04 -6.21
C LYS A 6 1.84 -1.64 -6.75
N LYS A 7 0.57 -1.28 -6.81
CA LYS A 7 0.15 0.04 -7.27
C LYS A 7 0.69 1.15 -6.37
N LEU A 8 0.70 0.90 -5.05
CA LEU A 8 1.25 1.85 -4.09
C LEU A 8 2.73 2.09 -4.36
N TRP A 9 3.48 1.02 -4.53
CA TRP A 9 4.92 1.13 -4.78
C TRP A 9 5.23 1.88 -6.07
N LYS A 10 4.42 1.68 -7.11
CA LYS A 10 4.54 2.42 -8.36
C LYS A 10 4.32 3.92 -8.16
N ILE A 11 3.32 4.29 -7.37
CA ILE A 11 3.04 5.69 -7.06
C ILE A 11 4.23 6.31 -6.34
N LEU A 12 4.81 5.60 -5.38
CA LEU A 12 5.98 6.11 -4.66
C LEU A 12 7.16 6.32 -5.59
N ILE A 13 7.39 5.40 -6.51
CA ILE A 13 8.45 5.53 -7.50
C ILE A 13 8.22 6.76 -8.37
N ASP A 14 6.99 6.96 -8.85
CA ASP A 14 6.63 8.10 -9.68
C ASP A 14 6.79 9.43 -8.94
N LYS A 15 6.60 9.44 -7.64
CA LYS A 15 6.75 10.63 -6.79
C LYS A 15 8.16 10.76 -6.20
N ASP A 16 9.04 9.84 -6.54
CA ASP A 16 10.41 9.82 -6.03
C ASP A 16 10.44 9.77 -4.49
N MET A 17 9.54 8.96 -3.92
CA MET A 17 9.40 8.76 -2.49
C MET A 17 9.89 7.39 -2.07
N LYS A 18 10.49 7.32 -0.90
CA LYS A 18 10.86 6.06 -0.26
C LYS A 18 9.81 5.68 0.76
N LYS A 19 9.84 4.42 1.23
CA LYS A 19 8.89 3.94 2.24
C LYS A 19 8.93 4.79 3.51
N LYS A 20 10.11 5.22 3.94
CA LYS A 20 10.25 6.07 5.12
C LYS A 20 9.62 7.45 4.90
N ASP A 21 9.66 7.95 3.68
CA ASP A 21 9.03 9.23 3.33
C ASP A 21 7.52 9.11 3.43
N LEU A 22 6.96 8.00 2.93
CA LEU A 22 5.54 7.72 3.05
C LEU A 22 5.13 7.60 4.52
N GLN A 23 5.91 6.86 5.30
CA GLN A 23 5.63 6.66 6.72
C GLN A 23 5.53 8.00 7.45
N ALA A 24 6.49 8.89 7.23
CA ALA A 24 6.51 10.20 7.86
C ALA A 24 5.37 11.09 7.37
N ALA A 25 5.14 11.14 6.05
CA ALA A 25 4.13 12.02 5.46
C ALA A 25 2.71 11.57 5.83
N ALA A 26 2.44 10.27 5.85
CA ALA A 26 1.13 9.75 6.19
C ALA A 26 0.88 9.65 7.70
N GLY A 27 1.92 9.75 8.50
CA GLY A 27 1.80 9.64 9.95
C GLY A 27 1.39 8.26 10.42
N ILE A 28 1.88 7.21 9.74
CA ILE A 28 1.59 5.81 10.09
C ILE A 28 2.80 5.19 10.79
N SER A 29 2.57 4.08 11.50
CA SER A 29 3.64 3.39 12.20
C SER A 29 4.54 2.62 11.23
N TRP A 30 5.78 2.38 11.62
CA TRP A 30 6.66 1.55 10.81
C TRP A 30 6.16 0.11 10.73
N ALA A 31 5.45 -0.36 11.75
CA ALA A 31 4.82 -1.69 11.72
C ALA A 31 3.83 -1.79 10.58
N SER A 32 3.06 -0.72 10.31
CA SER A 32 2.13 -0.68 9.19
C SER A 32 2.85 -0.75 7.86
N VAL A 33 3.96 -0.02 7.72
CA VAL A 33 4.78 -0.06 6.50
C VAL A 33 5.34 -1.45 6.28
N THR A 34 5.77 -2.12 7.35
CA THR A 34 6.28 -3.48 7.27
C THR A 34 5.21 -4.44 6.77
N LYS A 35 3.97 -4.32 7.27
CA LYS A 35 2.86 -5.13 6.79
C LYS A 35 2.58 -4.90 5.31
N LEU A 36 2.59 -3.64 4.89
CA LEU A 36 2.41 -3.30 3.48
C LEU A 36 3.49 -3.95 2.61
N SER A 37 4.73 -3.94 3.09
CA SER A 37 5.86 -4.54 2.36
C SER A 37 5.73 -6.04 2.22
N LYS A 38 5.08 -6.69 3.19
CA LYS A 38 4.86 -8.15 3.19
C LYS A 38 3.57 -8.56 2.46
N GLY A 39 2.78 -7.60 2.01
CA GLY A 39 1.49 -7.89 1.41
C GLY A 39 0.43 -8.32 2.41
N GLU A 40 0.58 -7.92 3.66
CA GLU A 40 -0.39 -8.23 4.72
C GLU A 40 -1.47 -7.14 4.80
N THR A 41 -2.58 -7.48 5.42
CA THR A 41 -3.66 -6.50 5.59
C THR A 41 -3.30 -5.46 6.64
N VAL A 42 -3.78 -4.24 6.43
CA VAL A 42 -3.65 -3.15 7.38
C VAL A 42 -5.04 -2.55 7.63
N SER A 43 -5.17 -1.73 8.67
CA SER A 43 -6.46 -1.13 8.98
C SER A 43 -6.88 -0.14 7.91
N MET A 44 -8.20 0.08 7.80
CA MET A 44 -8.75 1.07 6.89
C MET A 44 -8.22 2.46 7.23
N GLU A 45 -7.99 2.75 8.50
CA GLU A 45 -7.44 4.04 8.93
C GLU A 45 -6.07 4.29 8.30
N VAL A 46 -5.21 3.27 8.27
CA VAL A 46 -3.89 3.37 7.64
C VAL A 46 -4.05 3.65 6.14
N LEU A 47 -4.95 2.92 5.48
CA LEU A 47 -5.20 3.10 4.05
C LEU A 47 -5.71 4.51 3.75
N MET A 48 -6.60 5.03 4.59
CA MET A 48 -7.14 6.37 4.42
C MET A 48 -6.05 7.43 4.57
N LYS A 49 -5.15 7.26 5.51
CA LYS A 49 -4.03 8.20 5.70
C LYS A 49 -3.09 8.20 4.49
N ILE A 50 -2.82 7.03 3.93
CA ILE A 50 -2.00 6.91 2.73
C ILE A 50 -2.68 7.59 1.55
N CYS A 51 -3.95 7.33 1.34
CA CYS A 51 -4.71 7.91 0.24
C CYS A 51 -4.77 9.44 0.35
N LYS A 52 -4.98 9.95 1.55
CA LYS A 52 -4.99 11.39 1.79
C LYS A 52 -3.63 12.02 1.44
N THR A 53 -2.55 11.36 1.86
CA THR A 53 -1.19 11.84 1.62
C THR A 53 -0.86 11.87 0.14
N LEU A 54 -1.26 10.83 -0.60
CA LEU A 54 -0.95 10.69 -2.02
C LEU A 54 -2.01 11.30 -2.94
N GLY A 55 -3.14 11.72 -2.41
CA GLY A 55 -4.22 12.31 -3.19
C GLY A 55 -4.88 11.32 -4.14
N CYS A 56 -5.12 10.10 -3.68
CA CYS A 56 -5.69 9.02 -4.49
C CYS A 56 -6.75 8.24 -3.71
N ASP A 57 -7.33 7.24 -4.36
CA ASP A 57 -8.33 6.37 -3.76
C ASP A 57 -7.71 5.01 -3.42
N ILE A 58 -8.40 4.21 -2.64
CA ILE A 58 -7.93 2.89 -2.21
C ILE A 58 -7.62 2.01 -3.41
N GLY A 59 -8.45 2.02 -4.44
CA GLY A 59 -8.22 1.23 -5.66
C GLY A 59 -6.97 1.62 -6.42
N ASP A 60 -6.40 2.80 -6.14
CA ASP A 60 -5.17 3.25 -6.77
C ASP A 60 -3.92 2.71 -6.09
N ILE A 61 -4.04 2.23 -4.83
CA ILE A 61 -2.90 1.78 -4.05
C ILE A 61 -2.90 0.28 -3.77
N MET A 62 -4.05 -0.38 -3.90
CA MET A 62 -4.14 -1.81 -3.61
C MET A 62 -5.14 -2.50 -4.51
N GLU A 63 -5.03 -3.82 -4.59
CA GLU A 63 -6.01 -4.65 -5.27
C GLU A 63 -6.10 -6.00 -4.59
N LEU A 64 -7.21 -6.68 -4.78
CA LEU A 64 -7.41 -8.03 -4.27
C LEU A 64 -7.14 -9.01 -5.41
N ILE A 65 -6.31 -10.00 -5.14
CA ILE A 65 -5.94 -11.00 -6.13
C ILE A 65 -6.57 -12.34 -5.71
N PRO A 66 -7.41 -12.96 -6.55
CA PRO A 66 -7.95 -14.29 -6.25
C PRO A 66 -6.82 -15.30 -6.12
N GLU A 67 -6.96 -16.26 -5.22
CA GLU A 67 -5.96 -17.29 -5.00
C GLU A 67 -5.59 -18.05 -6.29
N GLU A 68 -6.57 -18.26 -7.15
CA GLU A 68 -6.36 -18.94 -8.43
C GLU A 68 -5.38 -18.19 -9.31
N GLU A 69 -5.49 -16.86 -9.38
CA GLU A 69 -4.55 -16.03 -10.13
C GLU A 69 -3.18 -16.00 -9.47
N ALA A 70 -3.15 -15.99 -8.14
CA ALA A 70 -1.91 -15.98 -7.39
C ALA A 70 -1.12 -17.27 -7.64
N LEU A 71 -1.81 -18.41 -7.77
CA LEU A 71 -1.18 -19.68 -8.04
C LEU A 71 -0.64 -19.80 -9.47
N GLU A 72 -1.27 -19.14 -10.41
CA GLU A 72 -0.85 -19.13 -11.80
C GLU A 72 0.32 -18.17 -12.07
N ALA A 73 0.45 -17.20 -11.23
CA ALA A 73 1.54 -16.24 -11.35
C ALA A 73 2.87 -16.81 -10.90
#